data_c70285438809a5d581db4bbd571a4b63
#
_entry.id   c70285438809a5d581db4bbd571a4b63
#
_cell.length_a   1.000
_cell.length_b   1.000
_cell.length_c   1.000
_cell.angle_alpha   90.00
_cell.angle_beta   90.00
_cell.angle_gamma   90.00
#
_symmetry.space_group_name_H-M   'P 1'
#
loop_
_entity.id
_entity.type
_entity.pdbx_description
1 polymer ?
#
loop_
_entity_poly.entity_id
_entity_poly.type
_entity_poly.pdbx_seq_one_letter_code
_entity_poly.pdbx_strand_id
1 'polypeptide(L)'
;FNDIQHTITGWPGGKPNADDTYRPERAKPYPKRVVVFSPHPDDDVISMGGTIRRLVEQKHDVHVAYETSGNIAVGDEEVVRFMHFINGFNQIFNNSEDQVINEKYAEIRNFLKAKKDGDMDSRDILTIKGLIRRGEARTACTYNNIPLERCHFLDLPFYETGKIQKNPISEADVEIVRNLLREV
;
A
#
# COMPACT_ATOMS: atom_id res chain seq x y z
N PHE A 1 21.72 -15.99 -18.83
CA PHE A 1 21.83 -16.78 -17.59
C PHE A 1 22.53 -15.96 -16.49
N ASN A 2 23.68 -15.37 -16.76
CA ASN A 2 24.41 -14.54 -15.79
C ASN A 2 23.56 -13.36 -15.29
N ASP A 3 22.84 -12.67 -16.18
CA ASP A 3 21.97 -11.55 -15.80
C ASP A 3 20.85 -11.99 -14.86
N ILE A 4 20.26 -13.17 -15.12
CA ILE A 4 19.23 -13.76 -14.25
C ILE A 4 19.84 -14.16 -12.90
N GLN A 5 21.01 -14.79 -12.91
CA GLN A 5 21.70 -15.19 -11.70
C GLN A 5 22.07 -13.99 -10.82
N HIS A 6 22.54 -12.90 -11.42
CA HIS A 6 22.82 -11.65 -10.70
C HIS A 6 21.58 -10.96 -10.16
N THR A 7 20.42 -11.21 -10.77
CA THR A 7 19.14 -10.69 -10.31
C THR A 7 18.58 -11.50 -9.14
N ILE A 8 18.71 -12.83 -9.18
CA ILE A 8 18.06 -13.74 -8.23
C ILE A 8 18.95 -14.06 -7.03
N THR A 9 20.26 -14.28 -7.24
CA THR A 9 21.19 -14.72 -6.18
C THR A 9 22.03 -13.61 -5.60
N GLY A 10 22.09 -12.49 -6.30
CA GLY A 10 22.82 -11.31 -5.85
C GLY A 10 21.91 -10.37 -5.12
N TRP A 11 22.42 -9.73 -4.12
CA TRP A 11 21.94 -8.42 -3.80
C TRP A 11 21.88 -7.64 -5.13
N PRO A 12 20.79 -6.98 -5.46
CA PRO A 12 20.81 -6.05 -6.56
C PRO A 12 22.00 -5.10 -6.36
N GLY A 13 23.08 -5.26 -7.16
CA GLY A 13 24.31 -4.49 -6.98
C GLY A 13 25.42 -5.10 -6.14
N GLY A 14 25.34 -6.41 -5.84
CA GLY A 14 26.41 -7.14 -5.16
C GLY A 14 26.50 -6.89 -3.65
N LYS A 15 27.43 -7.58 -3.01
CA LYS A 15 27.74 -7.34 -1.60
C LYS A 15 28.46 -6.01 -1.44
N PRO A 16 28.10 -5.16 -0.46
CA PRO A 16 28.93 -4.03 -0.10
C PRO A 16 30.37 -4.50 0.16
N ASN A 17 31.33 -3.81 -0.42
CA ASN A 17 32.77 -4.13 -0.32
C ASN A 17 33.17 -5.52 -0.90
N ALA A 18 32.36 -6.12 -1.78
CA ALA A 18 32.81 -7.31 -2.51
C ALA A 18 33.88 -6.91 -3.54
N ASP A 19 34.90 -7.75 -3.68
CA ASP A 19 35.85 -7.61 -4.76
C ASP A 19 35.12 -7.74 -6.11
N ASP A 20 35.12 -6.68 -6.89
CA ASP A 20 34.48 -6.56 -8.19
C ASP A 20 35.46 -6.58 -9.35
N THR A 21 36.75 -6.84 -9.07
CA THR A 21 37.84 -6.88 -10.07
C THR A 21 37.50 -7.73 -11.28
N TYR A 22 36.86 -8.88 -11.06
CA TYR A 22 36.46 -9.81 -12.12
C TYR A 22 34.97 -9.72 -12.47
N ARG A 23 34.19 -8.89 -11.77
CA ARG A 23 32.75 -8.74 -11.96
C ARG A 23 32.31 -7.30 -11.66
N PRO A 24 32.73 -6.35 -12.51
CA PRO A 24 32.44 -4.93 -12.30
C PRO A 24 30.94 -4.60 -12.29
N GLU A 25 30.10 -5.47 -12.88
CA GLU A 25 28.65 -5.38 -12.84
C GLU A 25 28.08 -5.44 -11.41
N ARG A 26 28.83 -5.97 -10.46
CA ARG A 26 28.43 -5.99 -9.05
C ARG A 26 28.48 -4.61 -8.40
N ALA A 27 29.41 -3.77 -8.80
CA ALA A 27 29.54 -2.41 -8.32
C ALA A 27 28.53 -1.45 -8.99
N LYS A 28 28.17 -1.74 -10.24
CA LYS A 28 27.24 -0.94 -11.05
C LYS A 28 26.15 -1.85 -11.62
N PRO A 29 25.14 -2.23 -10.85
CA PRO A 29 24.07 -3.07 -11.33
C PRO A 29 23.32 -2.39 -12.48
N TYR A 30 22.98 -3.16 -13.49
CA TYR A 30 22.13 -2.69 -14.57
C TYR A 30 20.75 -2.31 -14.00
N PRO A 31 20.25 -1.09 -14.26
CA PRO A 31 18.94 -0.67 -13.77
C PRO A 31 17.84 -1.63 -14.25
N LYS A 32 17.02 -2.09 -13.33
CA LYS A 32 15.91 -3.01 -13.59
C LYS A 32 14.61 -2.38 -13.17
N ARG A 33 13.54 -2.79 -13.79
CA ARG A 33 12.19 -2.53 -13.32
C ARG A 33 11.77 -3.65 -12.38
N VAL A 34 11.32 -3.29 -11.20
CA VAL A 34 10.97 -4.22 -10.12
C VAL A 34 9.58 -3.87 -9.60
N VAL A 35 8.70 -4.85 -9.57
CA VAL A 35 7.40 -4.73 -8.90
C VAL A 35 7.44 -5.53 -7.62
N VAL A 36 7.22 -4.87 -6.49
CA VAL A 36 7.07 -5.50 -5.18
C VAL A 36 5.58 -5.66 -4.92
N PHE A 37 5.10 -6.89 -4.86
CA PHE A 37 3.74 -7.18 -4.46
C PHE A 37 3.64 -7.26 -2.93
N SER A 38 2.73 -6.47 -2.37
CA SER A 38 2.44 -6.42 -0.94
C SER A 38 0.99 -6.88 -0.73
N PRO A 39 0.75 -7.98 -0.02
CA PRO A 39 -0.61 -8.46 0.25
C PRO A 39 -1.48 -7.39 0.89
N HIS A 40 -0.96 -6.66 1.86
CA HIS A 40 -1.59 -5.51 2.50
C HIS A 40 -0.62 -4.34 2.61
N PRO A 41 -1.09 -3.11 2.79
CA PRO A 41 -0.23 -1.99 3.18
C PRO A 41 0.51 -2.31 4.49
N ASP A 42 1.83 -2.29 4.46
CA ASP A 42 2.85 -2.58 5.48
C ASP A 42 3.68 -3.86 5.24
N ASP A 43 3.14 -4.90 4.63
CA ASP A 43 3.88 -6.15 4.37
C ASP A 43 5.15 -5.92 3.54
N ASP A 44 5.13 -4.95 2.63
CA ASP A 44 6.28 -4.53 1.84
C ASP A 44 7.44 -4.04 2.71
N VAL A 45 7.17 -3.15 3.66
CA VAL A 45 8.22 -2.59 4.53
C VAL A 45 8.63 -3.55 5.63
N ILE A 46 7.70 -4.32 6.19
CA ILE A 46 7.99 -5.31 7.22
C ILE A 46 8.86 -6.43 6.66
N SER A 47 8.50 -6.95 5.48
CA SER A 47 9.19 -8.12 4.90
C SER A 47 10.38 -7.74 4.02
N MET A 48 10.32 -6.62 3.31
CA MET A 48 11.28 -6.24 2.27
C MET A 48 11.82 -4.81 2.38
N GLY A 49 11.55 -4.06 3.45
CA GLY A 49 11.91 -2.64 3.54
C GLY A 49 13.39 -2.36 3.28
N GLY A 50 14.29 -3.18 3.82
CA GLY A 50 15.73 -3.08 3.54
C GLY A 50 16.08 -3.38 2.07
N THR A 51 15.38 -4.33 1.44
CA THR A 51 15.55 -4.66 0.03
C THR A 51 15.03 -3.53 -0.86
N ILE A 52 13.85 -3.02 -0.58
CA ILE A 52 13.24 -1.89 -1.31
C ILE A 52 14.18 -0.68 -1.28
N ARG A 53 14.65 -0.32 -0.09
CA ARG A 53 15.59 0.79 0.07
C ARG A 53 16.85 0.58 -0.76
N ARG A 54 17.41 -0.62 -0.75
CA ARG A 54 18.61 -0.97 -1.52
C ARG A 54 18.36 -0.88 -3.02
N LEU A 55 17.23 -1.35 -3.50
CA LEU A 55 16.83 -1.25 -4.91
C LEU A 55 16.77 0.20 -5.37
N VAL A 56 16.15 1.08 -4.58
CA VAL A 56 16.04 2.50 -4.88
C VAL A 56 17.40 3.19 -4.85
N GLU A 57 18.24 2.93 -3.84
CA GLU A 57 19.61 3.46 -3.75
C GLU A 57 20.45 3.07 -4.97
N GLN A 58 20.23 1.90 -5.52
CA GLN A 58 20.89 1.38 -6.73
C GLN A 58 20.26 1.85 -8.04
N LYS A 59 19.29 2.77 -7.97
CA LYS A 59 18.66 3.38 -9.14
C LYS A 59 17.82 2.40 -9.98
N HIS A 60 17.30 1.35 -9.36
CA HIS A 60 16.28 0.54 -9.99
C HIS A 60 14.95 1.29 -10.08
N ASP A 61 14.15 0.95 -11.08
CA ASP A 61 12.79 1.43 -11.27
C ASP A 61 11.84 0.59 -10.41
N VAL A 62 11.54 1.07 -9.20
CA VAL A 62 10.81 0.28 -8.20
C VAL A 62 9.36 0.73 -8.14
N HIS A 63 8.46 -0.23 -8.31
CA HIS A 63 7.02 -0.12 -8.13
C HIS A 63 6.57 -0.96 -6.93
N VAL A 64 5.60 -0.47 -6.17
CA VAL A 64 4.96 -1.25 -5.10
C VAL A 64 3.49 -1.41 -5.43
N ALA A 65 3.01 -2.64 -5.43
CA ALA A 65 1.63 -3.00 -5.73
C ALA A 65 0.97 -3.63 -4.51
N TYR A 66 0.07 -2.89 -3.87
CA TYR A 66 -0.73 -3.35 -2.75
C TYR A 66 -1.94 -4.11 -3.27
N GLU A 67 -1.99 -5.41 -2.99
CA GLU A 67 -3.01 -6.31 -3.55
C GLU A 67 -4.38 -6.04 -2.98
N THR A 68 -4.46 -5.73 -1.68
CA THR A 68 -5.71 -5.52 -0.95
C THR A 68 -5.66 -4.23 -0.13
N SER A 69 -6.82 -3.72 0.27
CA SER A 69 -6.91 -2.52 1.08
C SER A 69 -6.37 -2.68 2.50
N GLY A 70 -6.36 -3.90 3.05
CA GLY A 70 -6.01 -4.15 4.45
C GLY A 70 -6.98 -3.52 5.47
N ASN A 71 -8.16 -3.09 5.02
CA ASN A 71 -9.12 -2.31 5.81
C ASN A 71 -9.57 -3.00 7.11
N ILE A 72 -9.62 -4.34 7.14
CA ILE A 72 -10.04 -5.12 8.32
C ILE A 72 -9.07 -4.96 9.50
N ALA A 73 -7.82 -4.63 9.24
CA ALA A 73 -6.81 -4.46 10.29
C ALA A 73 -6.93 -3.12 11.04
N VAL A 74 -7.77 -2.19 10.57
CA VAL A 74 -7.94 -0.87 11.18
C VAL A 74 -9.02 -0.91 12.25
N GLY A 75 -8.68 -0.47 13.47
CA GLY A 75 -9.63 -0.35 14.58
C GLY A 75 -10.65 0.78 14.37
N ASP A 76 -11.79 0.68 15.04
CA ASP A 76 -12.86 1.69 14.93
C ASP A 76 -12.43 3.01 15.58
N GLU A 77 -11.57 2.98 16.59
CA GLU A 77 -10.96 4.15 17.24
C GLU A 77 -10.08 4.95 16.27
N GLU A 78 -9.40 4.29 15.33
CA GLU A 78 -8.64 4.98 14.30
C GLU A 78 -9.57 5.72 13.34
N VAL A 79 -10.69 5.12 12.95
CA VAL A 79 -11.71 5.79 12.14
C VAL A 79 -12.20 7.05 12.86
N VAL A 80 -12.53 6.95 14.15
CA VAL A 80 -12.97 8.10 14.97
C VAL A 80 -11.88 9.18 15.01
N ARG A 81 -10.62 8.80 15.22
CA ARG A 81 -9.49 9.74 15.28
C ARG A 81 -9.33 10.52 13.97
N PHE A 82 -9.35 9.84 12.83
CA PHE A 82 -9.24 10.48 11.53
C PHE A 82 -10.46 11.37 11.21
N MET A 83 -11.65 10.94 11.58
CA MET A 83 -12.85 11.74 11.39
C MET A 83 -12.84 13.02 12.26
N HIS A 84 -12.32 12.95 13.49
CA HIS A 84 -12.09 14.14 14.30
C HIS A 84 -11.10 15.10 13.65
N PHE A 85 -10.02 14.57 13.09
CA PHE A 85 -9.04 15.38 12.37
C PHE A 85 -9.65 16.08 11.15
N ILE A 86 -10.38 15.35 10.31
CA ILE A 86 -11.04 15.91 9.12
C ILE A 86 -12.04 17.00 9.51
N ASN A 87 -12.85 16.76 10.53
CA ASN A 87 -13.83 17.73 11.01
C ASN A 87 -13.13 18.99 11.55
N GLY A 88 -12.10 18.84 12.37
CA GLY A 88 -11.30 19.96 12.89
C GLY A 88 -10.59 20.73 11.79
N PHE A 89 -10.01 20.05 10.82
CA PHE A 89 -9.38 20.65 9.65
C PHE A 89 -10.39 21.50 8.85
N ASN A 90 -11.56 20.94 8.60
CA ASN A 90 -12.62 21.63 7.87
C ASN A 90 -13.08 22.90 8.61
N GLN A 91 -13.26 22.84 9.92
CA GLN A 91 -13.62 24.01 10.73
C GLN A 91 -12.58 25.12 10.69
N ILE A 92 -11.29 24.77 10.67
CA ILE A 92 -10.19 25.76 10.69
C ILE A 92 -9.96 26.38 9.31
N PHE A 93 -9.99 25.60 8.26
CA PHE A 93 -9.49 26.03 6.95
C PHE A 93 -10.57 26.33 5.91
N ASN A 94 -11.74 25.73 6.03
CA ASN A 94 -12.80 25.91 5.02
C ASN A 94 -13.78 27.03 5.32
N ASN A 95 -13.84 27.55 6.53
CA ASN A 95 -14.76 28.62 6.97
C ASN A 95 -16.23 28.41 6.55
N SER A 96 -16.57 27.26 6.02
CA SER A 96 -17.90 26.87 5.58
C SER A 96 -18.37 25.72 6.45
N GLU A 97 -19.57 25.80 6.92
CA GLU A 97 -20.32 24.66 7.42
C GLU A 97 -20.56 23.72 6.24
N ASP A 98 -19.55 22.91 5.89
CA ASP A 98 -19.71 21.85 4.89
C ASP A 98 -20.66 20.82 5.50
N GLN A 99 -21.95 21.03 5.19
CA GLN A 99 -23.04 20.22 5.73
C GLN A 99 -22.85 18.74 5.43
N VAL A 100 -22.29 18.42 4.25
CA VAL A 100 -22.05 17.03 3.82
C VAL A 100 -21.03 16.34 4.73
N ILE A 101 -19.93 17.03 5.06
CA ILE A 101 -18.90 16.47 5.96
C ILE A 101 -19.46 16.29 7.37
N ASN A 102 -20.22 17.28 7.88
CA ASN A 102 -20.81 17.23 9.21
C ASN A 102 -21.87 16.10 9.33
N GLU A 103 -22.71 15.94 8.31
CA GLU A 103 -23.70 14.86 8.26
C GLU A 103 -23.02 13.49 8.22
N LYS A 104 -22.01 13.33 7.36
CA LYS A 104 -21.27 12.08 7.26
C LYS A 104 -20.51 11.75 8.55
N TYR A 105 -19.92 12.74 9.19
CA TYR A 105 -19.30 12.57 10.50
C TYR A 105 -20.29 12.08 11.55
N ALA A 106 -21.48 12.69 11.62
CA ALA A 106 -22.52 12.30 12.56
C ALA A 106 -23.02 10.86 12.29
N GLU A 107 -23.23 10.51 11.02
CA GLU A 107 -23.66 9.18 10.58
C GLU A 107 -22.65 8.09 11.04
N ILE A 108 -21.37 8.27 10.71
CA ILE A 108 -20.31 7.32 11.06
C ILE A 108 -20.19 7.17 12.58
N ARG A 109 -20.20 8.30 13.30
CA ARG A 109 -20.13 8.28 14.76
C ARG A 109 -21.30 7.54 15.40
N ASN A 110 -22.53 7.76 14.89
CA ASN A 110 -23.71 7.07 15.39
C ASN A 110 -23.68 5.57 15.08
N PHE A 111 -23.24 5.20 13.88
CA PHE A 111 -23.06 3.80 13.53
C PHE A 111 -22.06 3.11 14.47
N LEU A 112 -20.87 3.69 14.68
CA LEU A 112 -19.84 3.11 15.54
C LEU A 112 -20.27 3.01 17.01
N LYS A 113 -21.08 3.94 17.50
CA LYS A 113 -21.65 3.86 18.86
C LYS A 113 -22.68 2.75 19.02
N ALA A 114 -23.43 2.43 17.96
CA ALA A 114 -24.45 1.40 17.97
C ALA A 114 -23.90 0.00 17.65
N LYS A 115 -22.72 -0.07 17.05
CA LYS A 115 -22.05 -1.28 16.61
C LYS A 115 -21.73 -2.19 17.79
N LYS A 116 -22.01 -3.46 17.64
CA LYS A 116 -21.69 -4.53 18.61
C LYS A 116 -20.53 -5.38 18.12
N ASP A 117 -19.92 -6.10 19.03
CA ASP A 117 -18.87 -7.08 18.69
C ASP A 117 -19.42 -8.10 17.69
N GLY A 118 -18.69 -8.24 16.58
CA GLY A 118 -19.07 -9.13 15.47
C GLY A 118 -19.94 -8.50 14.39
N ASP A 119 -20.42 -7.29 14.56
CA ASP A 119 -21.13 -6.57 13.51
C ASP A 119 -20.19 -6.19 12.37
N MET A 120 -20.67 -6.30 11.13
CA MET A 120 -19.91 -5.87 9.96
C MET A 120 -19.86 -4.35 9.87
N ASP A 121 -18.73 -3.84 9.40
CA ASP A 121 -18.58 -2.42 9.09
C ASP A 121 -19.47 -2.00 7.91
N SER A 122 -19.96 -0.76 7.98
CA SER A 122 -20.61 -0.16 6.82
C SER A 122 -19.60 0.08 5.69
N ARG A 123 -20.10 0.23 4.47
CA ARG A 123 -19.26 0.52 3.30
C ARG A 123 -18.39 1.78 3.52
N ASP A 124 -18.95 2.81 4.14
CA ASP A 124 -18.23 4.05 4.41
C ASP A 124 -17.08 3.84 5.40
N ILE A 125 -17.31 3.04 6.45
CA ILE A 125 -16.26 2.71 7.42
C ILE A 125 -15.14 1.90 6.75
N LEU A 126 -15.49 0.89 5.96
CA LEU A 126 -14.51 0.12 5.20
C LEU A 126 -13.69 1.00 4.24
N THR A 127 -14.36 1.98 3.61
CA THR A 127 -13.68 2.95 2.75
C THR A 127 -12.70 3.83 3.53
N ILE A 128 -13.10 4.34 4.69
CA ILE A 128 -12.22 5.17 5.54
C ILE A 128 -11.04 4.35 6.05
N LYS A 129 -11.28 3.12 6.51
CA LYS A 129 -10.23 2.19 6.92
C LYS A 129 -9.23 1.94 5.78
N GLY A 130 -9.73 1.72 4.57
CA GLY A 130 -8.90 1.59 3.38
C GLY A 130 -8.09 2.86 3.06
N LEU A 131 -8.67 4.06 3.22
CA LEU A 131 -7.96 5.32 3.03
C LEU A 131 -6.84 5.52 4.05
N ILE A 132 -7.04 5.12 5.30
CA ILE A 132 -6.01 5.14 6.35
C ILE A 132 -4.82 4.28 5.91
N ARG A 133 -5.07 3.03 5.52
CA ARG A 133 -4.04 2.10 5.05
C ARG A 133 -3.30 2.62 3.80
N ARG A 134 -4.03 3.22 2.86
CA ARG A 134 -3.40 3.86 1.68
C ARG A 134 -2.51 5.04 2.07
N GLY A 135 -2.87 5.79 3.10
CA GLY A 135 -2.05 6.86 3.65
C GLY A 135 -0.71 6.33 4.18
N GLU A 136 -0.74 5.25 4.94
CA GLU A 136 0.45 4.57 5.46
C GLU A 136 1.34 4.06 4.32
N ALA A 137 0.77 3.38 3.33
CA ALA A 137 1.47 2.87 2.15
C ALA A 137 2.17 3.99 1.35
N ARG A 138 1.46 5.10 1.09
CA ARG A 138 2.04 6.27 0.41
C ARG A 138 3.19 6.90 1.21
N THR A 139 3.04 6.95 2.53
CA THR A 139 4.10 7.45 3.41
C THR A 139 5.34 6.55 3.35
N ALA A 140 5.16 5.23 3.37
CA ALA A 140 6.23 4.26 3.24
C ALA A 140 6.95 4.38 1.88
N CYS A 141 6.21 4.51 0.77
CA CYS A 141 6.78 4.76 -0.55
C CYS A 141 7.59 6.06 -0.58
N THR A 142 7.02 7.16 -0.07
CA THR A 142 7.70 8.47 -0.02
C THR A 142 8.98 8.41 0.81
N TYR A 143 8.93 7.75 1.98
CA TYR A 143 10.11 7.57 2.85
C TYR A 143 11.24 6.82 2.14
N ASN A 144 10.91 5.88 1.28
CA ASN A 144 11.86 5.12 0.49
C ASN A 144 12.24 5.81 -0.84
N ASN A 145 11.81 7.06 -1.08
CA ASN A 145 12.01 7.79 -2.33
C ASN A 145 11.40 7.09 -3.55
N ILE A 146 10.29 6.39 -3.37
CA ILE A 146 9.47 5.84 -4.46
C ILE A 146 8.41 6.88 -4.80
N PRO A 147 8.34 7.36 -6.05
CA PRO A 147 7.31 8.29 -6.51
C PRO A 147 5.89 7.72 -6.32
N LEU A 148 4.92 8.57 -5.97
CA LEU A 148 3.56 8.10 -5.68
C LEU A 148 2.84 7.48 -6.88
N GLU A 149 3.22 7.84 -8.10
CA GLU A 149 2.74 7.22 -9.34
C GLU A 149 3.19 5.76 -9.51
N ARG A 150 4.17 5.32 -8.71
CA ARG A 150 4.65 3.93 -8.64
C ARG A 150 4.10 3.15 -7.44
N CYS A 151 3.16 3.77 -6.72
CA CYS A 151 2.45 3.17 -5.60
C CYS A 151 1.05 2.76 -6.09
N HIS A 152 0.85 1.49 -6.40
CA HIS A 152 -0.35 0.95 -7.01
C HIS A 152 -1.26 0.30 -5.97
N PHE A 153 -2.57 0.57 -6.05
CA PHE A 153 -3.58 -0.05 -5.19
C PHE A 153 -4.50 -0.88 -6.08
N LEU A 154 -4.44 -2.19 -5.96
CA LEU A 154 -5.13 -3.12 -6.84
C LEU A 154 -6.56 -3.41 -6.39
N ASP A 155 -6.82 -3.33 -5.08
CA ASP A 155 -8.14 -3.60 -4.47
C ASP A 155 -8.78 -4.88 -5.02
N LEU A 156 -8.02 -5.99 -4.97
CA LEU A 156 -8.42 -7.25 -5.58
C LEU A 156 -9.79 -7.73 -5.06
N PRO A 157 -10.76 -8.01 -5.95
CA PRO A 157 -12.14 -8.34 -5.59
C PRO A 157 -12.30 -9.53 -4.64
N PHE A 158 -11.36 -10.48 -4.67
CA PHE A 158 -11.43 -11.64 -3.77
C PHE A 158 -11.41 -11.22 -2.30
N TYR A 159 -10.69 -10.12 -1.97
CA TYR A 159 -10.55 -9.62 -0.61
C TYR A 159 -11.60 -8.57 -0.27
N GLU A 160 -11.95 -7.67 -1.19
CA GLU A 160 -12.77 -6.48 -0.96
C GLU A 160 -14.27 -6.79 -0.80
N THR A 161 -14.58 -7.90 -0.11
CA THR A 161 -15.96 -8.36 0.13
C THR A 161 -16.62 -7.67 1.33
N GLY A 162 -15.83 -7.01 2.19
CA GLY A 162 -16.28 -6.51 3.49
C GLY A 162 -16.52 -7.61 4.53
N LYS A 163 -16.33 -8.88 4.18
CA LYS A 163 -16.52 -10.04 5.06
C LYS A 163 -15.19 -10.58 5.56
N ILE A 164 -15.21 -11.23 6.71
CA ILE A 164 -14.04 -11.96 7.24
C ILE A 164 -13.67 -13.10 6.27
N GLN A 165 -14.67 -13.84 5.81
CA GLN A 165 -14.42 -14.88 4.82
C GLN A 165 -14.25 -14.29 3.42
N LYS A 166 -13.12 -14.54 2.81
CA LYS A 166 -12.76 -14.06 1.48
C LYS A 166 -13.33 -14.97 0.39
N ASN A 167 -13.49 -14.41 -0.79
CA ASN A 167 -13.82 -15.19 -1.98
C ASN A 167 -12.58 -15.94 -2.50
N PRO A 168 -12.74 -17.03 -3.26
CA PRO A 168 -11.64 -17.56 -4.06
C PRO A 168 -11.12 -16.54 -5.06
N ILE A 169 -9.81 -16.58 -5.35
CA ILE A 169 -9.22 -15.79 -6.44
C ILE A 169 -9.92 -16.15 -7.75
N SER A 170 -10.26 -15.13 -8.52
CA SER A 170 -11.01 -15.24 -9.78
C SER A 170 -10.22 -14.64 -10.96
N GLU A 171 -10.75 -14.82 -12.18
CA GLU A 171 -10.15 -14.21 -13.37
C GLU A 171 -10.14 -12.66 -13.28
N ALA A 172 -11.10 -12.07 -12.57
CA ALA A 172 -11.10 -10.62 -12.36
C ALA A 172 -9.86 -10.15 -11.58
N ASP A 173 -9.45 -10.89 -10.56
CA ASP A 173 -8.24 -10.59 -9.79
C ASP A 173 -6.99 -10.73 -10.65
N VAL A 174 -6.92 -11.82 -11.44
CA VAL A 174 -5.81 -12.10 -12.35
C VAL A 174 -5.68 -11.01 -13.42
N GLU A 175 -6.79 -10.53 -13.98
CA GLU A 175 -6.75 -9.51 -15.03
C GLU A 175 -6.26 -8.15 -14.51
N ILE A 176 -6.61 -7.78 -13.27
CA ILE A 176 -6.10 -6.57 -12.62
C ILE A 176 -4.56 -6.62 -12.52
N VAL A 177 -4.01 -7.73 -12.03
CA VAL A 177 -2.56 -7.92 -11.92
C VAL A 177 -1.90 -7.94 -13.30
N ARG A 178 -2.51 -8.62 -14.27
CA ARG A 178 -2.03 -8.68 -15.65
C ARG A 178 -1.95 -7.29 -16.30
N ASN A 179 -2.95 -6.44 -16.06
CA ASN A 179 -2.97 -5.08 -16.57
C ASN A 179 -1.86 -4.23 -15.95
N LEU A 180 -1.67 -4.29 -14.64
CA LEU A 180 -0.53 -3.63 -14.00
C LEU A 180 0.80 -4.05 -14.66
N LEU A 181 1.02 -5.36 -14.82
CA LEU A 181 2.27 -5.88 -15.41
C LEU A 181 2.48 -5.51 -16.88
N ARG A 182 1.44 -5.09 -17.59
CA ARG A 182 1.55 -4.55 -18.96
C ARG A 182 1.87 -3.06 -18.98
N GLU A 183 1.46 -2.32 -17.95
CA GLU A 183 1.68 -0.88 -17.81
C GLU A 183 3.10 -0.56 -17.33
N VAL A 184 3.62 -1.39 -16.45
CA VAL A 184 4.95 -1.23 -15.86
C VAL A 184 5.95 -2.14 -16.59
#